data_4e5955931bfc1df1c565b45e7283cdb9
#
_entry.id   4e5955931bfc1df1c565b45e7283cdb9
#
_cell.length_a   1.000
_cell.length_b   1.000
_cell.length_c   1.000
_cell.angle_alpha   90.00
_cell.angle_beta   90.00
_cell.angle_gamma   90.00
#
_symmetry.space_group_name_H-M   'P 1'
#
loop_
_entity.id
_entity.type
_entity.pdbx_description
1 polymer ?
#
loop_
_entity_poly.entity_id
_entity_poly.type
_entity_poly.pdbx_seq_one_letter_code
_entity_poly.pdbx_strand_id
1 'polypeptide(L)'
;MKKYFPMLIAILLLAVQLQAQLEPTAGNWKTWFITSGRDYRLPSPSSYKEEVAQVLSRQQNLDAAGWQQINYWNAGAPGYRWQDMMFNLWMKDTTYNGALANMLLGVAIYDATIAAWDTKYAYKRPRPFAADSRIKSYVPKPESPSYPCEHSVAAGVAVTLISHFYPSLADSVNRLAQQLMASRIAAGTAFPSDTRAGFELGKRIAEKEIGHTKDFIPKTAWDGKMPQQPGLWKGKPTWPLAGHNKTVVLDSSSQFRPGPPPDFAKEMEELKKFKPSFRSTANAFYFASQQDDVLSKKIFEYNLHLNPPRAARLYAIAAIGYYDGFTACWDAKYTYWGIRPNQYDTTFRPVLFHTPPFPGYPSGHAMLGGVMGELYSYFFPADSAYFQQRAKDGAESRFQGGIHFRSDNEVGLEMGRKVAAMIIQKVKNDGADDELTVAKRKKAIQQ
;
A
#
# COMPACT_ATOMS: atom_id res chain seq x y z
N MET A 1 -34.07 7.65 -50.25
CA MET A 1 -33.74 7.92 -48.82
C MET A 1 -34.25 6.90 -47.78
N LYS A 2 -34.93 5.81 -48.15
CA LYS A 2 -35.51 4.82 -47.21
C LYS A 2 -34.65 3.54 -46.96
N LYS A 3 -33.48 3.35 -47.63
CA LYS A 3 -32.66 2.13 -47.48
C LYS A 3 -31.49 2.23 -46.49
N TYR A 4 -31.17 3.39 -45.97
CA TYR A 4 -30.04 3.57 -45.02
C TYR A 4 -30.47 3.69 -43.54
N PHE A 5 -31.76 3.78 -43.25
CA PHE A 5 -32.28 3.95 -41.88
C PHE A 5 -32.08 2.68 -41.00
N PRO A 6 -32.29 1.42 -41.50
CA PRO A 6 -32.06 0.23 -40.69
C PRO A 6 -30.56 -0.05 -40.42
N MET A 7 -29.67 0.39 -41.32
CA MET A 7 -28.22 0.20 -41.14
C MET A 7 -27.63 1.16 -40.07
N LEU A 8 -28.17 2.38 -39.95
CA LEU A 8 -27.81 3.33 -38.87
C LEU A 8 -28.27 2.86 -37.50
N ILE A 9 -29.45 2.25 -37.40
CA ILE A 9 -29.97 1.69 -36.15
C ILE A 9 -29.17 0.45 -35.74
N ALA A 10 -28.73 -0.38 -36.67
CA ALA A 10 -27.89 -1.54 -36.40
C ALA A 10 -26.47 -1.12 -35.92
N ILE A 11 -25.90 -0.03 -36.47
CA ILE A 11 -24.62 0.53 -36.02
C ILE A 11 -24.77 1.20 -34.64
N LEU A 12 -25.87 1.88 -34.35
CA LEU A 12 -26.18 2.42 -33.03
C LEU A 12 -26.39 1.33 -31.98
N LEU A 13 -27.04 0.21 -32.33
CA LEU A 13 -27.25 -0.93 -31.41
C LEU A 13 -25.96 -1.70 -31.16
N LEU A 14 -25.04 -1.78 -32.11
CA LEU A 14 -23.68 -2.33 -31.92
C LEU A 14 -22.79 -1.41 -31.08
N ALA A 15 -22.97 -0.10 -31.17
CA ALA A 15 -22.22 0.87 -30.34
C ALA A 15 -22.65 0.87 -28.86
N VAL A 16 -23.86 0.41 -28.53
CA VAL A 16 -24.38 0.35 -27.14
C VAL A 16 -23.88 -0.89 -26.36
N GLN A 17 -23.20 -1.84 -27.01
CA GLN A 17 -22.66 -3.05 -26.33
C GLN A 17 -21.16 -3.00 -26.03
N LEU A 18 -20.47 -1.91 -26.28
CA LEU A 18 -19.14 -1.67 -25.71
C LEU A 18 -19.30 -1.16 -24.28
N GLN A 19 -19.79 -2.02 -23.37
CA GLN A 19 -19.57 -1.78 -21.94
C GLN A 19 -18.08 -1.61 -21.74
N ALA A 20 -17.68 -0.45 -21.25
CA ALA A 20 -16.29 -0.14 -20.95
C ALA A 20 -15.76 -1.23 -19.99
N GLN A 21 -14.94 -2.13 -20.53
CA GLN A 21 -14.35 -3.21 -19.72
C GLN A 21 -13.27 -2.58 -18.83
N LEU A 22 -13.36 -2.81 -17.54
CA LEU A 22 -12.42 -2.26 -16.56
C LEU A 22 -11.05 -2.93 -16.71
N GLU A 23 -10.06 -2.19 -17.21
CA GLU A 23 -8.66 -2.62 -17.35
C GLU A 23 -8.49 -4.02 -17.96
N PRO A 24 -8.98 -4.28 -19.17
CA PRO A 24 -9.00 -5.64 -19.75
C PRO A 24 -7.61 -6.22 -20.00
N THR A 25 -6.59 -5.37 -20.04
CA THR A 25 -5.18 -5.74 -20.26
C THR A 25 -4.38 -5.86 -18.96
N ALA A 26 -4.95 -5.56 -17.79
CA ALA A 26 -4.20 -5.54 -16.54
C ALA A 26 -3.62 -6.92 -16.16
N GLY A 27 -4.18 -8.02 -16.65
CA GLY A 27 -3.59 -9.34 -16.50
C GLY A 27 -2.19 -9.51 -17.14
N ASN A 28 -1.78 -8.56 -17.99
CA ASN A 28 -0.46 -8.52 -18.64
C ASN A 28 0.51 -7.53 -17.97
N TRP A 29 0.10 -6.81 -16.93
CA TRP A 29 1.00 -5.90 -16.22
C TRP A 29 2.10 -6.69 -15.52
N LYS A 30 3.29 -6.09 -15.40
CA LYS A 30 4.42 -6.72 -14.73
C LYS A 30 4.13 -6.89 -13.24
N THR A 31 4.41 -8.06 -12.77
CA THR A 31 4.32 -8.47 -11.37
C THR A 31 5.67 -8.25 -10.67
N TRP A 32 5.70 -8.29 -9.34
CA TRP A 32 6.89 -8.05 -8.54
C TRP A 32 7.63 -9.34 -8.20
N PHE A 33 6.94 -10.33 -7.64
CA PHE A 33 7.56 -11.54 -7.09
C PHE A 33 7.10 -12.82 -7.76
N ILE A 34 6.01 -12.80 -8.51
CA ILE A 34 5.66 -13.88 -9.43
C ILE A 34 6.12 -13.55 -10.86
N THR A 35 6.33 -14.56 -11.69
CA THR A 35 6.84 -14.36 -13.06
C THR A 35 5.82 -13.66 -13.95
N SER A 36 4.56 -14.07 -13.88
CA SER A 36 3.43 -13.43 -14.58
C SER A 36 2.10 -13.83 -13.96
N GLY A 37 1.06 -13.00 -14.14
CA GLY A 37 -0.31 -13.37 -13.77
C GLY A 37 -0.82 -14.60 -14.49
N ARG A 38 -0.38 -14.80 -15.72
CA ARG A 38 -0.77 -15.93 -16.59
C ARG A 38 -0.37 -17.30 -16.01
N ASP A 39 0.77 -17.38 -15.32
CA ASP A 39 1.25 -18.63 -14.72
C ASP A 39 0.35 -19.11 -13.58
N TYR A 40 -0.49 -18.22 -13.07
CA TYR A 40 -1.46 -18.49 -12.02
C TYR A 40 -2.91 -18.51 -12.52
N ARG A 41 -3.13 -18.48 -13.84
CA ARG A 41 -4.47 -18.58 -14.41
C ARG A 41 -5.19 -19.80 -13.85
N LEU A 42 -6.38 -19.56 -13.34
CA LEU A 42 -7.23 -20.63 -12.82
C LEU A 42 -7.83 -21.45 -13.97
N PRO A 43 -8.23 -22.70 -13.72
CA PRO A 43 -9.00 -23.47 -14.68
C PRO A 43 -10.35 -22.78 -14.98
N SER A 44 -10.98 -23.18 -16.13
CA SER A 44 -12.29 -22.67 -16.48
C SER A 44 -13.29 -22.91 -15.37
N PRO A 45 -14.11 -21.91 -14.99
CA PRO A 45 -15.11 -22.09 -13.96
C PRO A 45 -16.22 -23.08 -14.42
N SER A 46 -16.76 -23.83 -13.47
CA SER A 46 -17.96 -24.66 -13.70
C SER A 46 -19.19 -23.77 -13.97
N SER A 47 -20.29 -24.39 -14.41
CA SER A 47 -21.57 -23.69 -14.59
C SER A 47 -22.03 -23.04 -13.28
N TYR A 48 -22.51 -21.80 -13.36
CA TYR A 48 -23.05 -21.06 -12.23
C TYR A 48 -24.56 -21.29 -12.00
N LYS A 49 -25.24 -22.08 -12.85
CA LYS A 49 -26.71 -22.23 -12.83
C LYS A 49 -27.24 -22.69 -11.48
N GLU A 50 -26.55 -23.64 -10.85
CA GLU A 50 -26.92 -24.15 -9.52
C GLU A 50 -26.60 -23.15 -8.39
N GLU A 51 -25.67 -22.24 -8.61
CA GLU A 51 -25.26 -21.23 -7.61
C GLU A 51 -26.22 -20.03 -7.55
N VAL A 52 -27.04 -19.81 -8.60
CA VAL A 52 -28.05 -18.73 -8.62
C VAL A 52 -29.00 -18.85 -7.42
N ALA A 53 -29.51 -20.07 -7.14
CA ALA A 53 -30.40 -20.31 -6.00
C ALA A 53 -29.69 -19.94 -4.65
N GLN A 54 -28.40 -20.21 -4.52
CA GLN A 54 -27.66 -19.87 -3.31
C GLN A 54 -27.51 -18.35 -3.13
N VAL A 55 -27.28 -17.60 -4.21
CA VAL A 55 -27.22 -16.13 -4.16
C VAL A 55 -28.59 -15.56 -3.78
N LEU A 56 -29.67 -16.02 -4.42
CA LEU A 56 -31.04 -15.60 -4.10
C LEU A 56 -31.40 -15.87 -2.64
N SER A 57 -31.12 -17.09 -2.15
CA SER A 57 -31.35 -17.45 -0.75
C SER A 57 -30.62 -16.54 0.22
N ARG A 58 -29.33 -16.18 -0.09
CA ARG A 58 -28.56 -15.24 0.73
C ARG A 58 -29.15 -13.84 0.74
N GLN A 59 -29.69 -13.36 -0.39
CA GLN A 59 -30.36 -12.06 -0.46
C GLN A 59 -31.70 -12.04 0.28
N GLN A 60 -32.48 -13.11 0.20
CA GLN A 60 -33.76 -13.21 0.90
C GLN A 60 -33.63 -13.26 2.43
N ASN A 61 -32.54 -13.86 2.93
CA ASN A 61 -32.27 -14.01 4.35
C ASN A 61 -31.27 -12.96 4.89
N LEU A 62 -31.11 -11.81 4.21
CA LEU A 62 -30.19 -10.76 4.59
C LEU A 62 -30.76 -9.95 5.77
N ASP A 63 -30.12 -10.05 6.92
CA ASP A 63 -30.41 -9.30 8.13
C ASP A 63 -29.57 -8.02 8.27
N ALA A 64 -29.76 -7.27 9.35
CA ALA A 64 -29.01 -6.04 9.62
C ALA A 64 -27.50 -6.28 9.72
N ALA A 65 -27.06 -7.40 10.29
CA ALA A 65 -25.64 -7.74 10.40
C ALA A 65 -25.05 -8.03 9.02
N GLY A 66 -25.78 -8.74 8.16
CA GLY A 66 -25.36 -8.98 6.77
C GLY A 66 -25.24 -7.68 5.96
N TRP A 67 -26.18 -6.74 6.11
CA TRP A 67 -26.07 -5.41 5.52
C TRP A 67 -24.85 -4.64 6.00
N GLN A 68 -24.57 -4.67 7.29
CA GLN A 68 -23.39 -4.05 7.87
C GLN A 68 -22.10 -4.66 7.29
N GLN A 69 -22.03 -5.97 7.12
CA GLN A 69 -20.89 -6.64 6.50
C GLN A 69 -20.72 -6.26 5.03
N ILE A 70 -21.81 -6.19 4.24
CA ILE A 70 -21.74 -5.72 2.85
C ILE A 70 -21.13 -4.34 2.79
N ASN A 71 -21.61 -3.40 3.60
CA ASN A 71 -21.11 -2.01 3.61
C ASN A 71 -19.66 -1.94 4.09
N TYR A 72 -19.30 -2.66 5.15
CA TYR A 72 -17.94 -2.69 5.68
C TYR A 72 -16.92 -3.17 4.64
N TRP A 73 -17.20 -4.29 3.97
CA TRP A 73 -16.28 -4.87 2.99
C TRP A 73 -16.33 -4.21 1.61
N ASN A 74 -17.33 -3.38 1.36
CA ASN A 74 -17.42 -2.57 0.14
C ASN A 74 -16.79 -1.18 0.30
N ALA A 75 -16.43 -0.79 1.50
CA ALA A 75 -15.77 0.49 1.76
C ALA A 75 -14.30 0.43 1.30
N GLY A 76 -14.04 0.90 0.09
CA GLY A 76 -12.71 0.95 -0.49
C GLY A 76 -12.38 -0.15 -1.51
N ALA A 77 -11.14 -0.15 -1.96
CA ALA A 77 -10.62 -1.19 -2.84
C ALA A 77 -10.54 -2.56 -2.12
N PRO A 78 -10.52 -3.69 -2.85
CA PRO A 78 -10.52 -5.03 -2.25
C PRO A 78 -9.47 -5.26 -1.15
N GLY A 79 -8.27 -4.65 -1.30
CA GLY A 79 -7.17 -4.75 -0.32
C GLY A 79 -7.23 -3.76 0.83
N TYR A 80 -8.07 -2.71 0.77
CA TYR A 80 -8.02 -1.56 1.69
C TYR A 80 -8.06 -1.95 3.18
N ARG A 81 -9.08 -2.73 3.60
CA ARG A 81 -9.21 -3.14 5.02
C ARG A 81 -8.07 -4.00 5.52
N TRP A 82 -7.50 -4.80 4.65
CA TRP A 82 -6.36 -5.66 4.97
C TRP A 82 -5.07 -4.87 5.11
N GLN A 83 -4.86 -3.86 4.24
CA GLN A 83 -3.74 -2.92 4.35
C GLN A 83 -3.80 -2.12 5.66
N ASP A 84 -4.97 -1.57 5.99
CA ASP A 84 -5.21 -0.85 7.24
C ASP A 84 -4.93 -1.74 8.46
N MET A 85 -5.42 -2.99 8.45
CA MET A 85 -5.15 -3.96 9.52
C MET A 85 -3.65 -4.26 9.67
N MET A 86 -2.95 -4.55 8.57
CA MET A 86 -1.52 -4.87 8.61
C MET A 86 -0.70 -3.68 9.09
N PHE A 87 -1.02 -2.47 8.63
CA PHE A 87 -0.35 -1.25 9.09
C PHE A 87 -0.55 -1.04 10.60
N ASN A 88 -1.76 -1.22 11.11
CA ASN A 88 -2.05 -1.12 12.54
C ASN A 88 -1.33 -2.18 13.39
N LEU A 89 -1.16 -3.40 12.85
CA LEU A 89 -0.37 -4.45 13.49
C LEU A 89 1.11 -4.06 13.53
N TRP A 90 1.65 -3.60 12.41
CA TRP A 90 3.03 -3.15 12.33
C TRP A 90 3.34 -1.99 13.28
N MET A 91 2.46 -0.98 13.37
CA MET A 91 2.65 0.16 14.29
C MET A 91 2.68 -0.23 15.78
N LYS A 92 2.14 -1.40 16.13
CA LYS A 92 2.18 -1.98 17.47
C LYS A 92 3.30 -3.01 17.65
N ASP A 93 3.90 -3.44 16.54
CA ASP A 93 4.93 -4.47 16.52
C ASP A 93 6.28 -3.86 16.89
N THR A 94 6.89 -4.39 17.95
CA THR A 94 8.25 -4.03 18.36
C THR A 94 9.32 -4.88 17.65
N THR A 95 8.92 -5.91 16.90
CA THR A 95 9.80 -6.69 16.06
C THR A 95 10.07 -5.95 14.75
N TYR A 96 11.18 -6.27 14.10
CA TYR A 96 11.57 -5.58 12.90
C TYR A 96 10.96 -6.15 11.60
N ASN A 97 10.13 -7.18 11.73
CA ASN A 97 9.48 -7.84 10.61
C ASN A 97 8.27 -7.07 10.03
N GLY A 98 7.72 -6.12 10.79
CA GLY A 98 6.49 -5.42 10.40
C GLY A 98 6.59 -4.63 9.09
N ALA A 99 7.74 -4.02 8.81
CA ALA A 99 7.96 -3.32 7.53
C ALA A 99 7.94 -4.29 6.33
N LEU A 100 8.56 -5.47 6.47
CA LEU A 100 8.51 -6.53 5.47
C LEU A 100 7.08 -7.06 5.30
N ALA A 101 6.36 -7.32 6.40
CA ALA A 101 5.00 -7.82 6.36
C ALA A 101 4.05 -6.87 5.63
N ASN A 102 4.17 -5.56 5.91
CA ASN A 102 3.37 -4.52 5.24
C ASN A 102 3.69 -4.42 3.74
N MET A 103 4.97 -4.44 3.38
CA MET A 103 5.40 -4.43 1.97
C MET A 103 4.89 -5.66 1.24
N LEU A 104 5.07 -6.84 1.82
CA LEU A 104 4.69 -8.11 1.22
C LEU A 104 3.18 -8.22 1.02
N LEU A 105 2.36 -7.70 1.97
CA LEU A 105 0.92 -7.67 1.80
C LEU A 105 0.51 -6.81 0.59
N GLY A 106 1.09 -5.62 0.44
CA GLY A 106 0.81 -4.74 -0.69
C GLY A 106 1.17 -5.39 -2.02
N VAL A 107 2.36 -5.95 -2.11
CA VAL A 107 2.88 -6.62 -3.31
C VAL A 107 2.06 -7.85 -3.65
N ALA A 108 1.81 -8.75 -2.70
CA ALA A 108 1.07 -9.97 -2.95
C ALA A 108 -0.39 -9.73 -3.34
N ILE A 109 -1.05 -8.70 -2.78
CA ILE A 109 -2.40 -8.31 -3.23
C ILE A 109 -2.35 -7.80 -4.69
N TYR A 110 -1.33 -7.03 -5.07
CA TYR A 110 -1.17 -6.58 -6.45
C TYR A 110 -0.92 -7.76 -7.39
N ASP A 111 0.07 -8.58 -7.13
CA ASP A 111 0.43 -9.73 -7.98
C ASP A 111 -0.75 -10.70 -8.13
N ALA A 112 -1.47 -10.98 -7.04
CA ALA A 112 -2.67 -11.82 -7.06
C ALA A 112 -3.83 -11.14 -7.81
N THR A 113 -3.94 -9.82 -7.78
CA THR A 113 -4.93 -9.07 -8.56
C THR A 113 -4.61 -9.17 -10.06
N ILE A 114 -3.35 -9.08 -10.47
CA ILE A 114 -2.93 -9.26 -11.87
C ILE A 114 -3.26 -10.68 -12.36
N ALA A 115 -2.98 -11.70 -11.56
CA ALA A 115 -3.35 -13.09 -11.86
C ALA A 115 -4.88 -13.30 -11.96
N ALA A 116 -5.63 -12.64 -11.08
CA ALA A 116 -7.09 -12.66 -11.14
C ALA A 116 -7.62 -11.97 -12.40
N TRP A 117 -7.01 -10.86 -12.83
CA TRP A 117 -7.41 -10.14 -14.04
C TRP A 117 -7.11 -10.94 -15.30
N ASP A 118 -5.99 -11.64 -15.39
CA ASP A 118 -5.71 -12.59 -16.47
C ASP A 118 -6.81 -13.65 -16.57
N THR A 119 -7.19 -14.26 -15.44
CA THR A 119 -8.26 -15.26 -15.38
C THR A 119 -9.63 -14.66 -15.74
N LYS A 120 -9.98 -13.49 -15.21
CA LYS A 120 -11.25 -12.80 -15.47
C LYS A 120 -11.49 -12.61 -16.97
N TYR A 121 -10.50 -12.11 -17.67
CA TYR A 121 -10.64 -11.78 -19.09
C TYR A 121 -10.41 -12.98 -20.02
N ALA A 122 -9.80 -14.06 -19.52
CA ALA A 122 -9.77 -15.32 -20.22
C ALA A 122 -11.16 -15.99 -20.34
N TYR A 123 -11.96 -15.91 -19.26
CA TYR A 123 -13.27 -16.62 -19.19
C TYR A 123 -14.49 -15.71 -19.25
N LYS A 124 -14.37 -14.44 -18.93
CA LYS A 124 -15.44 -13.43 -19.01
C LYS A 124 -16.76 -13.87 -18.38
N ARG A 125 -16.71 -14.58 -17.24
CA ARG A 125 -17.89 -15.04 -16.51
C ARG A 125 -18.78 -13.86 -16.11
N PRO A 126 -20.10 -13.88 -16.42
CA PRO A 126 -20.99 -12.80 -15.98
C PRO A 126 -21.11 -12.75 -14.45
N ARG A 127 -21.35 -11.57 -13.91
CA ARG A 127 -21.67 -11.39 -12.50
C ARG A 127 -23.08 -11.93 -12.18
N PRO A 128 -23.38 -12.35 -10.94
CA PRO A 128 -24.71 -12.87 -10.59
C PRO A 128 -25.85 -11.93 -10.99
N PHE A 129 -25.74 -10.62 -10.72
CA PHE A 129 -26.77 -9.63 -11.09
C PHE A 129 -26.91 -9.44 -12.62
N ALA A 130 -25.95 -9.86 -13.41
CA ALA A 130 -26.01 -9.83 -14.88
C ALA A 130 -26.44 -11.18 -15.45
N ALA A 131 -26.27 -12.26 -14.71
CA ALA A 131 -26.63 -13.62 -15.12
C ALA A 131 -28.11 -13.97 -14.87
N ASP A 132 -28.72 -13.36 -13.83
CA ASP A 132 -30.13 -13.57 -13.48
C ASP A 132 -30.73 -12.25 -12.97
N SER A 133 -31.80 -11.78 -13.64
CA SER A 133 -32.45 -10.50 -13.34
C SER A 133 -33.13 -10.44 -11.95
N ARG A 134 -33.37 -11.57 -11.31
CA ARG A 134 -33.90 -11.65 -9.92
C ARG A 134 -32.85 -11.26 -8.88
N ILE A 135 -31.55 -11.39 -9.20
CA ILE A 135 -30.45 -11.04 -8.31
C ILE A 135 -30.21 -9.53 -8.41
N LYS A 136 -30.21 -8.85 -7.28
CA LYS A 136 -29.90 -7.42 -7.19
C LYS A 136 -28.42 -7.22 -6.85
N SER A 137 -27.80 -6.18 -7.40
CA SER A 137 -26.53 -5.69 -6.88
C SER A 137 -26.80 -4.70 -5.76
N TYR A 138 -26.34 -5.00 -4.54
CA TYR A 138 -26.49 -4.10 -3.38
C TYR A 138 -25.30 -3.15 -3.19
N VAL A 139 -24.39 -3.16 -4.14
CA VAL A 139 -23.22 -2.27 -4.20
C VAL A 139 -23.07 -1.72 -5.62
N PRO A 140 -22.25 -0.69 -5.86
CA PRO A 140 -21.94 -0.25 -7.23
C PRO A 140 -21.56 -1.46 -8.10
N LYS A 141 -22.17 -1.57 -9.29
CA LYS A 141 -21.97 -2.73 -10.16
C LYS A 141 -20.54 -2.76 -10.68
N PRO A 142 -19.71 -3.79 -10.33
CA PRO A 142 -18.38 -3.89 -10.87
C PRO A 142 -18.39 -4.13 -12.39
N GLU A 143 -17.54 -3.42 -13.13
CA GLU A 143 -17.44 -3.50 -14.60
C GLU A 143 -16.48 -4.60 -15.10
N SER A 144 -15.97 -5.44 -14.20
CA SER A 144 -15.10 -6.58 -14.52
C SER A 144 -15.85 -7.89 -14.40
N PRO A 145 -15.41 -8.98 -15.10
CA PRO A 145 -16.00 -10.31 -14.97
C PRO A 145 -15.98 -10.84 -13.53
N SER A 146 -16.85 -11.82 -13.23
CA SER A 146 -17.07 -12.33 -11.88
C SER A 146 -15.91 -13.18 -11.34
N TYR A 147 -15.39 -14.09 -12.16
CA TYR A 147 -14.48 -15.16 -11.77
C TYR A 147 -12.99 -14.82 -12.04
N PRO A 148 -12.13 -14.96 -11.02
CA PRO A 148 -12.38 -15.13 -9.58
C PRO A 148 -12.81 -13.83 -8.90
N CYS A 149 -13.38 -13.90 -7.68
CA CYS A 149 -13.76 -12.72 -6.91
C CYS A 149 -12.52 -11.99 -6.37
N GLU A 150 -12.29 -10.75 -6.80
CA GLU A 150 -11.15 -9.91 -6.44
C GLU A 150 -11.03 -9.61 -4.94
N HIS A 151 -12.16 -9.46 -4.24
CA HIS A 151 -12.16 -9.26 -2.78
C HIS A 151 -11.69 -10.53 -2.05
N SER A 152 -12.09 -11.69 -2.54
CA SER A 152 -11.66 -12.98 -1.97
C SER A 152 -10.18 -13.26 -2.27
N VAL A 153 -9.67 -12.80 -3.41
CA VAL A 153 -8.23 -12.84 -3.73
C VAL A 153 -7.43 -12.08 -2.67
N ALA A 154 -7.80 -10.83 -2.39
CA ALA A 154 -7.15 -10.03 -1.36
C ALA A 154 -7.28 -10.66 0.04
N ALA A 155 -8.44 -11.28 0.35
CA ALA A 155 -8.65 -11.98 1.61
C ALA A 155 -7.74 -13.22 1.75
N GLY A 156 -7.56 -14.02 0.70
CA GLY A 156 -6.65 -15.17 0.68
C GLY A 156 -5.20 -14.77 0.94
N VAL A 157 -4.75 -13.69 0.29
CA VAL A 157 -3.43 -13.10 0.54
C VAL A 157 -3.30 -12.68 2.01
N ALA A 158 -4.27 -11.88 2.49
CA ALA A 158 -4.21 -11.31 3.83
C ALA A 158 -4.22 -12.37 4.93
N VAL A 159 -5.09 -13.38 4.83
CA VAL A 159 -5.12 -14.49 5.78
C VAL A 159 -3.78 -15.20 5.85
N THR A 160 -3.19 -15.50 4.71
CA THR A 160 -1.90 -16.22 4.65
C THR A 160 -0.79 -15.39 5.28
N LEU A 161 -0.66 -14.11 4.91
CA LEU A 161 0.42 -13.27 5.40
C LEU A 161 0.23 -12.85 6.86
N ILE A 162 -0.99 -12.46 7.27
CA ILE A 162 -1.22 -12.08 8.67
C ILE A 162 -1.01 -13.30 9.58
N SER A 163 -1.49 -14.49 9.19
CA SER A 163 -1.24 -15.72 9.97
C SER A 163 0.24 -16.10 10.03
N HIS A 164 1.02 -15.81 8.98
CA HIS A 164 2.46 -16.07 8.95
C HIS A 164 3.23 -15.16 9.91
N PHE A 165 2.97 -13.84 9.86
CA PHE A 165 3.69 -12.87 10.69
C PHE A 165 3.11 -12.74 12.11
N TYR A 166 1.82 -12.98 12.28
CA TYR A 166 1.07 -12.86 13.54
C TYR A 166 0.22 -14.11 13.79
N PRO A 167 0.83 -15.27 14.12
CA PRO A 167 0.13 -16.56 14.22
C PRO A 167 -1.05 -16.56 15.20
N SER A 168 -0.99 -15.77 16.27
CA SER A 168 -2.07 -15.64 17.25
C SER A 168 -3.38 -15.05 16.66
N LEU A 169 -3.32 -14.43 15.49
CA LEU A 169 -4.48 -13.83 14.81
C LEU A 169 -5.10 -14.75 13.75
N ALA A 170 -4.51 -15.93 13.48
CA ALA A 170 -4.91 -16.83 12.38
C ALA A 170 -6.43 -17.12 12.36
N ASP A 171 -7.02 -17.52 13.48
CA ASP A 171 -8.46 -17.79 13.56
C ASP A 171 -9.31 -16.54 13.32
N SER A 172 -8.87 -15.41 13.82
CA SER A 172 -9.61 -14.15 13.69
C SER A 172 -9.64 -13.67 12.25
N VAL A 173 -8.50 -13.69 11.55
CA VAL A 173 -8.44 -13.26 10.14
C VAL A 173 -9.15 -14.24 9.21
N ASN A 174 -9.15 -15.55 9.53
CA ASN A 174 -9.94 -16.52 8.81
C ASN A 174 -11.45 -16.24 8.94
N ARG A 175 -11.97 -15.94 10.15
CA ARG A 175 -13.36 -15.55 10.34
C ARG A 175 -13.73 -14.29 9.54
N LEU A 176 -12.87 -13.29 9.52
CA LEU A 176 -13.06 -12.06 8.74
C LEU A 176 -13.12 -12.36 7.23
N ALA A 177 -12.25 -13.24 6.73
CA ALA A 177 -12.30 -13.67 5.33
C ALA A 177 -13.60 -14.39 4.97
N GLN A 178 -14.10 -15.27 5.84
CA GLN A 178 -15.41 -15.93 5.64
C GLN A 178 -16.55 -14.91 5.60
N GLN A 179 -16.55 -13.92 6.47
CA GLN A 179 -17.54 -12.83 6.46
C GLN A 179 -17.47 -12.02 5.16
N LEU A 180 -16.24 -11.68 4.71
CA LEU A 180 -16.05 -10.99 3.44
C LEU A 180 -16.63 -11.80 2.28
N MET A 181 -16.28 -13.09 2.16
CA MET A 181 -16.74 -13.95 1.09
C MET A 181 -18.28 -14.05 1.09
N ALA A 182 -18.91 -14.27 2.25
CA ALA A 182 -20.34 -14.29 2.40
C ALA A 182 -20.99 -12.97 1.98
N SER A 183 -20.36 -11.83 2.33
CA SER A 183 -20.86 -10.51 1.97
C SER A 183 -20.87 -10.27 0.45
N ARG A 184 -19.89 -10.80 -0.31
CA ARG A 184 -19.86 -10.65 -1.78
C ARG A 184 -20.93 -11.46 -2.49
N ILE A 185 -21.25 -12.65 -1.94
CA ILE A 185 -22.37 -13.47 -2.43
C ILE A 185 -23.69 -12.74 -2.15
N ALA A 186 -23.92 -12.30 -0.91
CA ALA A 186 -25.13 -11.57 -0.52
C ALA A 186 -25.29 -10.24 -1.28
N ALA A 187 -24.19 -9.54 -1.58
CA ALA A 187 -24.20 -8.33 -2.41
C ALA A 187 -24.57 -8.59 -3.88
N GLY A 188 -24.67 -9.86 -4.31
CA GLY A 188 -25.01 -10.24 -5.69
C GLY A 188 -23.87 -9.99 -6.69
N THR A 189 -22.62 -9.85 -6.23
CA THR A 189 -21.47 -9.50 -7.07
C THR A 189 -20.57 -10.68 -7.42
N ALA A 190 -20.65 -11.78 -6.67
CA ALA A 190 -19.87 -13.00 -6.89
C ALA A 190 -20.69 -14.25 -6.58
N PHE A 191 -20.43 -15.32 -7.34
CA PHE A 191 -20.95 -16.64 -7.02
C PHE A 191 -20.09 -17.32 -5.94
N PRO A 192 -20.60 -18.33 -5.21
CA PRO A 192 -19.84 -19.09 -4.23
C PRO A 192 -18.53 -19.67 -4.79
N SER A 193 -18.53 -20.18 -6.01
CA SER A 193 -17.31 -20.68 -6.67
C SER A 193 -16.29 -19.56 -6.97
N ASP A 194 -16.75 -18.34 -7.32
CA ASP A 194 -15.87 -17.20 -7.54
C ASP A 194 -15.13 -16.82 -6.27
N THR A 195 -15.82 -16.85 -5.12
CA THR A 195 -15.21 -16.48 -3.84
C THR A 195 -14.22 -17.54 -3.38
N ARG A 196 -14.53 -18.82 -3.51
CA ARG A 196 -13.60 -19.91 -3.18
C ARG A 196 -12.34 -19.86 -4.07
N ALA A 197 -12.54 -19.76 -5.38
CA ALA A 197 -11.43 -19.71 -6.33
C ALA A 197 -10.51 -18.50 -6.09
N GLY A 198 -11.10 -17.33 -5.80
CA GLY A 198 -10.35 -16.14 -5.49
C GLY A 198 -9.53 -16.29 -4.20
N PHE A 199 -10.10 -16.82 -3.15
CA PHE A 199 -9.43 -17.06 -1.88
C PHE A 199 -8.23 -18.01 -2.03
N GLU A 200 -8.41 -19.13 -2.72
CA GLU A 200 -7.32 -20.09 -2.96
C GLU A 200 -6.22 -19.52 -3.87
N LEU A 201 -6.57 -18.71 -4.88
CA LEU A 201 -5.58 -18.01 -5.70
C LEU A 201 -4.72 -17.07 -4.84
N GLY A 202 -5.35 -16.28 -3.99
CA GLY A 202 -4.67 -15.36 -3.09
C GLY A 202 -3.70 -16.08 -2.14
N LYS A 203 -4.13 -17.18 -1.54
CA LYS A 203 -3.29 -18.02 -0.68
C LYS A 203 -2.04 -18.53 -1.42
N ARG A 204 -2.23 -19.16 -2.58
CA ARG A 204 -1.12 -19.72 -3.39
C ARG A 204 -0.06 -18.68 -3.74
N ILE A 205 -0.48 -17.46 -4.09
CA ILE A 205 0.46 -16.39 -4.42
C ILE A 205 1.18 -15.91 -3.18
N ALA A 206 0.46 -15.68 -2.08
CA ALA A 206 1.08 -15.28 -0.81
C ALA A 206 2.11 -16.31 -0.29
N GLU A 207 1.81 -17.60 -0.36
CA GLU A 207 2.75 -18.68 0.00
C GLU A 207 4.01 -18.66 -0.87
N LYS A 208 3.84 -18.42 -2.19
CA LYS A 208 4.97 -18.29 -3.12
C LYS A 208 5.86 -17.10 -2.76
N GLU A 209 5.26 -15.97 -2.41
CA GLU A 209 5.99 -14.74 -2.10
C GLU A 209 6.66 -14.78 -0.72
N ILE A 210 6.07 -15.45 0.27
CA ILE A 210 6.76 -15.78 1.54
C ILE A 210 8.06 -16.52 1.24
N GLY A 211 7.99 -17.54 0.36
CA GLY A 211 9.17 -18.30 -0.07
C GLY A 211 10.21 -17.43 -0.79
N HIS A 212 9.79 -16.47 -1.60
CA HIS A 212 10.67 -15.54 -2.30
C HIS A 212 11.38 -14.57 -1.36
N THR A 213 10.70 -14.11 -0.32
CA THR A 213 11.23 -13.11 0.61
C THR A 213 11.90 -13.67 1.86
N LYS A 214 12.02 -15.00 1.98
CA LYS A 214 12.59 -15.69 3.15
C LYS A 214 14.00 -15.23 3.57
N ASP A 215 14.77 -14.70 2.63
CA ASP A 215 16.13 -14.23 2.83
C ASP A 215 16.25 -12.68 2.74
N PHE A 216 15.13 -11.97 2.78
CA PHE A 216 15.13 -10.48 2.76
C PHE A 216 15.65 -9.92 4.09
N ILE A 217 15.37 -10.62 5.19
CA ILE A 217 15.88 -10.27 6.52
C ILE A 217 17.09 -11.14 6.82
N PRO A 218 18.25 -10.54 7.12
CA PRO A 218 19.44 -11.30 7.52
C PRO A 218 19.17 -12.19 8.73
N LYS A 219 19.65 -13.42 8.68
CA LYS A 219 19.54 -14.36 9.81
C LYS A 219 20.58 -14.10 10.91
N THR A 220 21.54 -13.20 10.64
CA THR A 220 22.59 -12.81 11.57
C THR A 220 22.01 -12.04 12.74
N ALA A 221 22.31 -12.45 13.96
CA ALA A 221 21.98 -11.65 15.14
C ALA A 221 22.94 -10.46 15.25
N TRP A 222 22.43 -9.33 15.77
CA TRP A 222 23.29 -8.20 16.11
C TRP A 222 24.26 -8.60 17.24
N ASP A 223 25.54 -8.26 17.08
CA ASP A 223 26.63 -8.62 18.00
C ASP A 223 26.66 -7.79 19.31
N GLY A 224 25.73 -6.84 19.46
CA GLY A 224 25.64 -5.97 20.61
C GLY A 224 26.66 -4.81 20.66
N LYS A 225 27.53 -4.69 19.65
CA LYS A 225 28.59 -3.66 19.66
C LYS A 225 28.07 -2.32 19.19
N MET A 226 28.32 -1.30 20.00
CA MET A 226 28.08 0.10 19.67
C MET A 226 29.40 0.87 19.63
N PRO A 227 29.53 1.87 18.74
CA PRO A 227 30.71 2.72 18.75
C PRO A 227 30.81 3.50 20.06
N GLN A 228 32.04 3.65 20.58
CA GLN A 228 32.29 4.31 21.87
C GLN A 228 32.81 5.75 21.71
N GLN A 229 33.00 6.23 20.48
CA GLN A 229 33.54 7.55 20.21
C GLN A 229 32.61 8.65 20.77
N PRO A 230 33.20 9.76 21.30
CA PRO A 230 32.42 10.94 21.66
C PRO A 230 31.65 11.51 20.46
N GLY A 231 30.52 12.14 20.73
CA GLY A 231 29.69 12.78 19.68
C GLY A 231 28.81 11.84 18.88
N LEU A 232 28.80 10.54 19.18
CA LEU A 232 27.91 9.57 18.57
C LEU A 232 26.69 9.28 19.47
N TRP A 233 25.60 8.84 18.83
CA TRP A 233 24.37 8.45 19.52
C TRP A 233 24.61 7.30 20.50
N LYS A 234 23.96 7.38 21.65
CA LYS A 234 24.02 6.35 22.70
C LYS A 234 22.62 5.95 23.13
N GLY A 235 22.44 4.68 23.45
CA GLY A 235 21.17 4.16 23.93
C GLY A 235 21.02 2.66 23.66
N LYS A 236 19.83 2.13 23.84
CA LYS A 236 19.46 0.77 23.43
C LYS A 236 18.94 0.83 22.01
N PRO A 237 19.70 0.36 21.00
CA PRO A 237 19.31 0.53 19.61
C PRO A 237 18.12 -0.33 19.20
N THR A 238 17.21 0.25 18.44
CA THR A 238 16.09 -0.45 17.84
C THR A 238 16.42 -0.79 16.38
N TRP A 239 16.28 -2.06 16.01
CA TRP A 239 16.49 -2.60 14.67
C TRP A 239 17.86 -2.30 14.04
N PRO A 240 18.97 -2.55 14.74
CA PRO A 240 20.32 -2.17 14.26
C PRO A 240 20.72 -2.85 12.95
N LEU A 241 20.10 -3.97 12.60
CA LEU A 241 20.37 -4.70 11.35
C LEU A 241 19.38 -4.42 10.23
N ALA A 242 18.38 -3.55 10.43
CA ALA A 242 17.37 -3.30 9.40
C ALA A 242 17.94 -2.68 8.11
N GLY A 243 19.09 -1.99 8.20
CA GLY A 243 19.82 -1.51 7.04
C GLY A 243 20.51 -2.61 6.22
N HIS A 244 20.56 -3.84 6.72
CA HIS A 244 21.10 -4.99 5.99
C HIS A 244 20.01 -5.80 5.27
N ASN A 245 18.75 -5.39 5.33
CA ASN A 245 17.67 -6.05 4.60
C ASN A 245 17.91 -5.96 3.10
N LYS A 246 17.47 -7.01 2.38
CA LYS A 246 17.41 -6.97 0.93
C LYS A 246 16.32 -6.01 0.49
N THR A 247 16.64 -5.10 -0.43
CA THR A 247 15.73 -4.14 -1.04
C THR A 247 14.95 -4.75 -2.21
N VAL A 248 13.83 -4.13 -2.59
CA VAL A 248 12.97 -4.57 -3.71
C VAL A 248 13.40 -3.91 -5.03
N VAL A 249 13.69 -2.62 -4.99
CA VAL A 249 14.02 -1.81 -6.19
C VAL A 249 15.44 -1.30 -6.17
N LEU A 250 15.97 -0.93 -5.01
CA LEU A 250 17.35 -0.47 -4.90
C LEU A 250 18.32 -1.63 -5.10
N ASP A 251 19.47 -1.36 -5.69
CA ASP A 251 20.55 -2.34 -5.86
C ASP A 251 21.16 -2.77 -4.50
N SER A 252 21.15 -1.84 -3.53
CA SER A 252 21.52 -2.08 -2.14
C SER A 252 20.94 -1.02 -1.22
N SER A 253 20.86 -1.31 0.07
CA SER A 253 20.48 -0.33 1.10
C SER A 253 21.40 0.91 1.14
N SER A 254 22.65 0.74 0.75
CA SER A 254 23.67 1.80 0.74
C SER A 254 23.72 2.63 -0.55
N GLN A 255 22.90 2.31 -1.56
CA GLN A 255 22.96 2.97 -2.88
C GLN A 255 22.86 4.50 -2.80
N PHE A 256 22.05 5.02 -1.91
CA PHE A 256 21.86 6.46 -1.70
C PHE A 256 22.32 6.91 -0.31
N ARG A 257 23.25 6.15 0.31
CA ARG A 257 23.82 6.56 1.61
C ARG A 257 24.44 7.95 1.46
N PRO A 258 24.03 8.94 2.28
CA PRO A 258 24.59 10.29 2.23
C PRO A 258 26.05 10.29 2.76
N GLY A 259 26.73 11.41 2.60
CA GLY A 259 27.98 11.66 3.31
C GLY A 259 27.78 11.66 4.84
N PRO A 260 28.88 11.69 5.62
CA PRO A 260 28.80 11.76 7.08
C PRO A 260 28.07 13.02 7.53
N PRO A 261 27.45 12.99 8.74
CA PRO A 261 26.80 14.18 9.29
C PRO A 261 27.78 15.33 9.45
N PRO A 262 27.32 16.59 9.32
CA PRO A 262 28.15 17.76 9.58
C PRO A 262 28.45 17.91 11.08
N ASP A 263 29.30 18.90 11.41
CA ASP A 263 29.40 19.39 12.79
C ASP A 263 28.08 20.10 13.17
N PHE A 264 27.41 19.59 14.16
CA PHE A 264 26.10 20.08 14.62
C PHE A 264 26.14 21.34 15.50
N ALA A 265 27.33 21.93 15.78
CA ALA A 265 27.46 23.06 16.71
C ALA A 265 26.54 24.24 16.33
N LYS A 266 26.56 24.62 15.02
CA LYS A 266 25.73 25.73 14.52
C LYS A 266 24.22 25.38 14.56
N GLU A 267 23.88 24.15 14.24
CA GLU A 267 22.48 23.69 14.22
C GLU A 267 21.94 23.53 15.64
N MET A 268 22.78 23.18 16.61
CA MET A 268 22.40 23.17 18.01
C MET A 268 22.10 24.58 18.52
N GLU A 269 22.88 25.59 18.12
CA GLU A 269 22.61 26.98 18.42
C GLU A 269 21.31 27.48 17.77
N GLU A 270 21.00 27.03 16.56
CA GLU A 270 19.72 27.30 15.90
C GLU A 270 18.53 26.71 16.70
N LEU A 271 18.62 25.44 17.11
CA LEU A 271 17.63 24.77 17.93
C LEU A 271 17.41 25.47 19.28
N LYS A 272 18.47 25.90 19.96
CA LYS A 272 18.39 26.65 21.22
C LYS A 272 17.70 28.01 21.06
N LYS A 273 17.90 28.69 19.94
CA LYS A 273 17.26 29.97 19.61
C LYS A 273 15.82 29.80 19.15
N PHE A 274 15.44 28.62 18.67
CA PHE A 274 14.09 28.37 18.22
C PHE A 274 13.10 28.45 19.38
N LYS A 275 12.11 29.35 19.26
CA LYS A 275 11.02 29.50 20.25
C LYS A 275 9.77 28.79 19.73
N PRO A 276 9.37 27.67 20.34
CA PRO A 276 8.15 26.98 19.96
C PRO A 276 6.92 27.89 20.03
N SER A 277 6.12 27.90 18.99
CA SER A 277 4.79 28.50 18.94
C SER A 277 3.73 27.42 19.13
N PHE A 278 2.48 27.82 19.40
CA PHE A 278 1.35 26.88 19.39
C PHE A 278 1.30 26.07 18.08
N ARG A 279 1.46 26.75 16.95
CA ARG A 279 1.42 26.10 15.61
C ARG A 279 2.57 25.10 15.42
N SER A 280 3.80 25.46 15.75
CA SER A 280 4.95 24.56 15.59
C SER A 280 4.87 23.36 16.54
N THR A 281 4.37 23.58 17.76
CA THR A 281 4.14 22.50 18.73
C THR A 281 3.05 21.54 18.21
N ALA A 282 1.92 22.09 17.75
CA ALA A 282 0.86 21.28 17.15
C ALA A 282 1.35 20.47 15.95
N ASN A 283 2.16 21.07 15.07
CA ASN A 283 2.78 20.41 13.92
C ASN A 283 3.69 19.25 14.35
N ALA A 284 4.54 19.47 15.36
CA ALA A 284 5.43 18.44 15.88
C ALA A 284 4.65 17.21 16.39
N PHE A 285 3.58 17.41 17.15
CA PHE A 285 2.73 16.33 17.67
C PHE A 285 1.89 15.66 16.58
N TYR A 286 1.35 16.44 15.63
CA TYR A 286 0.58 15.92 14.51
C TYR A 286 1.37 14.86 13.73
N PHE A 287 2.58 15.21 13.28
CA PHE A 287 3.42 14.27 12.54
C PHE A 287 4.07 13.18 13.40
N ALA A 288 4.08 13.32 14.72
CA ALA A 288 4.56 12.27 15.62
C ALA A 288 3.55 11.13 15.81
N SER A 289 2.26 11.42 15.72
CA SER A 289 1.17 10.51 16.05
C SER A 289 0.35 10.03 14.87
N GLN A 290 0.53 10.65 13.69
CA GLN A 290 -0.36 10.42 12.55
C GLN A 290 0.00 9.16 11.77
N GLN A 291 -1.04 8.34 11.56
CA GLN A 291 -1.03 7.33 10.51
C GLN A 291 -1.15 8.00 9.14
N ASP A 292 -0.36 7.55 8.16
CA ASP A 292 -0.44 8.07 6.79
C ASP A 292 -1.60 7.41 6.04
N ASP A 293 -2.78 8.02 6.09
CA ASP A 293 -3.98 7.62 5.33
C ASP A 293 -4.15 8.38 4.01
N VAL A 294 -3.18 9.22 3.65
CA VAL A 294 -3.24 10.11 2.48
C VAL A 294 -3.48 9.33 1.19
N LEU A 295 -2.78 8.20 0.99
CA LEU A 295 -2.98 7.37 -0.20
C LEU A 295 -4.41 6.86 -0.31
N SER A 296 -4.97 6.32 0.78
CA SER A 296 -6.35 5.81 0.80
C SER A 296 -7.36 6.91 0.51
N LYS A 297 -7.18 8.10 1.09
CA LYS A 297 -8.01 9.27 0.77
C LYS A 297 -7.96 9.63 -0.71
N LYS A 298 -6.77 9.65 -1.31
CA LYS A 298 -6.61 9.96 -2.75
C LYS A 298 -7.20 8.88 -3.64
N ILE A 299 -7.08 7.61 -3.27
CA ILE A 299 -7.76 6.51 -3.97
C ILE A 299 -9.28 6.71 -3.96
N PHE A 300 -9.87 7.18 -2.85
CA PHE A 300 -11.30 7.51 -2.78
C PHE A 300 -11.65 8.76 -3.61
N GLU A 301 -10.94 9.86 -3.44
CA GLU A 301 -11.19 11.12 -4.14
C GLU A 301 -11.16 10.96 -5.67
N TYR A 302 -10.28 10.08 -6.16
CA TYR A 302 -10.13 9.79 -7.58
C TYR A 302 -10.94 8.57 -8.06
N ASN A 303 -11.84 8.04 -7.25
CA ASN A 303 -12.67 6.85 -7.54
C ASN A 303 -11.86 5.60 -7.94
N LEU A 304 -10.58 5.53 -7.58
CA LEU A 304 -9.71 4.39 -7.90
C LEU A 304 -10.08 3.13 -7.10
N HIS A 305 -10.82 3.28 -6.00
CA HIS A 305 -11.36 2.13 -5.25
C HIS A 305 -12.32 1.26 -6.08
N LEU A 306 -12.89 1.80 -7.15
CA LEU A 306 -13.68 1.06 -8.15
C LEU A 306 -12.82 0.39 -9.22
N ASN A 307 -11.51 0.59 -9.19
CA ASN A 307 -10.53 0.03 -10.13
C ASN A 307 -9.50 -0.83 -9.37
N PRO A 308 -9.80 -2.10 -9.05
CA PRO A 308 -8.95 -2.94 -8.23
C PRO A 308 -7.49 -3.07 -8.69
N PRO A 309 -7.15 -3.25 -9.99
CA PRO A 309 -5.76 -3.31 -10.41
C PRO A 309 -4.98 -2.04 -10.12
N ARG A 310 -5.57 -0.87 -10.37
CA ARG A 310 -4.89 0.40 -10.12
C ARG A 310 -4.75 0.71 -8.64
N ALA A 311 -5.77 0.43 -7.85
CA ALA A 311 -5.69 0.60 -6.40
C ALA A 311 -4.63 -0.32 -5.80
N ALA A 312 -4.62 -1.61 -6.17
CA ALA A 312 -3.62 -2.56 -5.70
C ALA A 312 -2.21 -2.16 -6.11
N ARG A 313 -2.02 -1.65 -7.35
CA ARG A 313 -0.74 -1.12 -7.83
C ARG A 313 -0.23 0.03 -6.97
N LEU A 314 -1.09 0.99 -6.64
CA LEU A 314 -0.72 2.14 -5.81
C LEU A 314 -0.32 1.72 -4.40
N TYR A 315 -1.07 0.82 -3.77
CA TYR A 315 -0.72 0.28 -2.45
C TYR A 315 0.61 -0.48 -2.48
N ALA A 316 0.85 -1.32 -3.48
CA ALA A 316 2.11 -2.06 -3.63
C ALA A 316 3.31 -1.13 -3.78
N ILE A 317 3.21 -0.13 -4.66
CA ILE A 317 4.30 0.82 -4.92
C ILE A 317 4.59 1.68 -3.68
N ALA A 318 3.57 2.15 -2.97
CA ALA A 318 3.75 2.88 -1.72
C ALA A 318 4.41 1.99 -0.64
N ALA A 319 3.98 0.75 -0.52
CA ALA A 319 4.56 -0.20 0.45
C ALA A 319 6.02 -0.53 0.14
N ILE A 320 6.38 -0.70 -1.14
CA ILE A 320 7.78 -0.86 -1.58
C ILE A 320 8.58 0.39 -1.26
N GLY A 321 8.04 1.57 -1.57
CA GLY A 321 8.69 2.85 -1.28
C GLY A 321 8.98 3.02 0.20
N TYR A 322 8.03 2.65 1.03
CA TYR A 322 8.21 2.66 2.47
C TYR A 322 9.31 1.69 2.93
N TYR A 323 9.28 0.45 2.44
CA TYR A 323 10.21 -0.60 2.82
C TYR A 323 11.65 -0.31 2.38
N ASP A 324 11.86 0.01 1.10
CA ASP A 324 13.18 0.33 0.56
C ASP A 324 13.75 1.60 1.20
N GLY A 325 12.90 2.63 1.35
CA GLY A 325 13.26 3.85 2.03
C GLY A 325 13.66 3.63 3.49
N PHE A 326 12.85 2.88 4.24
CA PHE A 326 13.16 2.50 5.62
C PHE A 326 14.51 1.77 5.69
N THR A 327 14.72 0.76 4.85
CA THR A 327 15.94 -0.03 4.80
C THR A 327 17.17 0.85 4.51
N ALA A 328 17.09 1.72 3.51
CA ALA A 328 18.17 2.65 3.17
C ALA A 328 18.44 3.67 4.29
N CYS A 329 17.41 4.17 4.95
CA CYS A 329 17.58 5.08 6.09
C CYS A 329 18.27 4.40 7.27
N TRP A 330 17.90 3.17 7.60
CA TRP A 330 18.52 2.41 8.69
C TRP A 330 19.97 2.04 8.40
N ASP A 331 20.31 1.76 7.15
CA ASP A 331 21.70 1.63 6.72
C ASP A 331 22.53 2.86 7.06
N ALA A 332 22.08 4.05 6.65
CA ALA A 332 22.77 5.29 6.96
C ALA A 332 22.82 5.60 8.46
N LYS A 333 21.72 5.39 9.20
CA LYS A 333 21.65 5.61 10.65
C LYS A 333 22.69 4.81 11.42
N TYR A 334 22.81 3.52 11.15
CA TYR A 334 23.73 2.64 11.87
C TYR A 334 25.14 2.58 11.26
N THR A 335 25.35 3.21 10.09
CA THR A 335 26.68 3.54 9.60
C THR A 335 27.27 4.71 10.37
N TYR A 336 26.50 5.79 10.57
CA TYR A 336 27.00 7.04 11.13
C TYR A 336 26.75 7.23 12.61
N TRP A 337 25.79 6.52 13.20
CA TRP A 337 25.41 6.67 14.61
C TRP A 337 25.18 8.12 15.03
N GLY A 338 24.56 8.94 14.17
CA GLY A 338 24.37 10.37 14.36
C GLY A 338 23.69 10.71 15.69
N ILE A 339 24.31 11.62 16.45
CA ILE A 339 23.85 12.05 17.77
C ILE A 339 22.51 12.79 17.67
N ARG A 340 21.69 12.74 18.73
CA ARG A 340 20.46 13.51 18.84
C ARG A 340 20.69 14.83 19.57
N PRO A 341 19.86 15.89 19.33
CA PRO A 341 20.03 17.18 19.99
C PRO A 341 20.10 17.12 21.52
N ASN A 342 19.26 16.34 22.15
CA ASN A 342 19.23 16.15 23.62
C ASN A 342 20.39 15.32 24.17
N GLN A 343 21.14 14.64 23.32
CA GLN A 343 22.39 13.96 23.68
C GLN A 343 23.62 14.85 23.39
N TYR A 344 23.53 15.69 22.34
CA TYR A 344 24.56 16.67 22.03
C TYR A 344 24.65 17.73 23.14
N ASP A 345 23.51 18.23 23.58
CA ASP A 345 23.41 19.12 24.75
C ASP A 345 22.42 18.53 25.76
N THR A 346 22.94 18.04 26.88
CA THR A 346 22.14 17.40 27.93
C THR A 346 21.24 18.37 28.70
N THR A 347 21.43 19.69 28.54
CA THR A 347 20.55 20.72 29.08
C THR A 347 19.38 21.06 28.21
N PHE A 348 19.44 20.72 26.90
CA PHE A 348 18.37 20.95 25.94
C PHE A 348 17.17 20.04 26.20
N ARG A 349 15.98 20.62 26.15
CA ARG A 349 14.69 19.89 26.36
C ARG A 349 13.88 19.97 25.08
N PRO A 350 13.73 18.85 24.33
CA PRO A 350 12.90 18.83 23.14
C PRO A 350 11.42 18.99 23.47
N VAL A 351 10.65 19.55 22.56
CA VAL A 351 9.18 19.67 22.66
C VAL A 351 8.53 18.28 22.66
N LEU A 352 9.07 17.36 21.85
CA LEU A 352 8.67 15.96 21.88
C LEU A 352 9.44 15.24 22.99
N PHE A 353 8.76 14.82 24.04
CA PHE A 353 9.37 14.23 25.25
C PHE A 353 10.12 12.92 25.00
N HIS A 354 9.74 12.16 23.97
CA HIS A 354 10.36 10.89 23.63
C HIS A 354 11.19 11.02 22.36
N THR A 355 12.50 10.99 22.54
CA THR A 355 13.43 10.82 21.43
C THR A 355 13.46 9.34 21.04
N PRO A 356 13.22 9.00 19.76
CA PRO A 356 13.22 7.60 19.31
C PRO A 356 14.52 6.87 19.64
N PRO A 357 14.48 5.56 20.00
CA PRO A 357 15.64 4.78 20.44
C PRO A 357 16.50 4.28 19.27
N PHE A 358 16.94 5.21 18.41
CA PHE A 358 17.83 4.99 17.28
C PHE A 358 18.55 6.30 16.87
N PRO A 359 19.69 6.22 16.12
CA PRO A 359 20.46 7.39 15.71
C PRO A 359 19.66 8.47 14.99
N GLY A 360 20.07 9.71 15.12
CA GLY A 360 19.41 10.88 14.52
C GLY A 360 19.52 10.91 13.00
N TYR A 361 20.74 10.92 12.50
CA TYR A 361 21.07 11.18 11.11
C TYR A 361 21.01 9.93 10.22
N PRO A 362 20.38 10.02 9.01
CA PRO A 362 19.42 11.03 8.58
C PRO A 362 18.05 10.85 9.23
N SER A 363 17.14 11.85 9.11
CA SER A 363 15.80 11.79 9.66
C SER A 363 14.91 10.78 8.91
N GLY A 364 14.38 9.77 9.63
CA GLY A 364 13.50 8.75 9.03
C GLY A 364 12.16 9.32 8.55
N HIS A 365 11.54 10.24 9.31
CA HIS A 365 10.29 10.89 8.90
C HIS A 365 10.49 11.76 7.65
N ALA A 366 11.59 12.50 7.58
CA ALA A 366 11.89 13.31 6.41
C ALA A 366 12.16 12.43 5.18
N MET A 367 12.87 11.32 5.35
CA MET A 367 13.15 10.38 4.27
C MET A 367 11.86 9.75 3.73
N LEU A 368 10.98 9.23 4.60
CA LEU A 368 9.69 8.70 4.18
C LEU A 368 8.80 9.79 3.58
N GLY A 369 8.83 11.02 4.12
CA GLY A 369 8.15 12.17 3.52
C GLY A 369 8.64 12.44 2.09
N GLY A 370 9.94 12.38 1.85
CA GLY A 370 10.54 12.51 0.52
C GLY A 370 10.08 11.41 -0.44
N VAL A 371 10.06 10.14 0.01
CA VAL A 371 9.58 9.01 -0.81
C VAL A 371 8.11 9.22 -1.19
N MET A 372 7.23 9.42 -0.20
CA MET A 372 5.80 9.51 -0.45
C MET A 372 5.42 10.79 -1.19
N GLY A 373 6.10 11.89 -0.90
CA GLY A 373 5.91 13.16 -1.61
C GLY A 373 6.14 13.02 -3.12
N GLU A 374 7.21 12.35 -3.54
CA GLU A 374 7.50 12.10 -4.96
C GLU A 374 6.58 11.07 -5.59
N LEU A 375 6.36 9.91 -4.93
CA LEU A 375 5.47 8.86 -5.46
C LEU A 375 4.04 9.39 -5.65
N TYR A 376 3.49 10.09 -4.66
CA TYR A 376 2.14 10.62 -4.75
C TYR A 376 2.04 11.77 -5.77
N SER A 377 3.08 12.60 -5.88
CA SER A 377 3.16 13.64 -6.92
C SER A 377 3.15 13.04 -8.33
N TYR A 378 3.84 11.92 -8.53
CA TYR A 378 3.83 11.21 -9.81
C TYR A 378 2.45 10.65 -10.15
N PHE A 379 1.81 9.96 -9.19
CA PHE A 379 0.50 9.34 -9.42
C PHE A 379 -0.68 10.32 -9.37
N PHE A 380 -0.55 11.44 -8.68
CA PHE A 380 -1.60 12.46 -8.54
C PHE A 380 -1.03 13.85 -8.84
N PRO A 381 -0.64 14.13 -10.09
CA PRO A 381 0.09 15.35 -10.43
C PRO A 381 -0.69 16.63 -10.15
N ALA A 382 -2.03 16.59 -10.16
CA ALA A 382 -2.86 17.74 -9.78
C ALA A 382 -2.72 18.15 -8.31
N ASP A 383 -2.32 17.21 -7.45
CA ASP A 383 -2.12 17.44 -6.02
C ASP A 383 -0.63 17.52 -5.63
N SER A 384 0.29 17.58 -6.60
CA SER A 384 1.73 17.55 -6.36
C SER A 384 2.18 18.59 -5.33
N ALA A 385 1.69 19.83 -5.45
CA ALA A 385 2.02 20.91 -4.50
C ALA A 385 1.66 20.55 -3.05
N TYR A 386 0.52 19.90 -2.83
CA TYR A 386 0.07 19.42 -1.52
C TYR A 386 1.05 18.36 -0.96
N PHE A 387 1.44 17.37 -1.77
CA PHE A 387 2.33 16.31 -1.30
C PHE A 387 3.74 16.81 -1.00
N GLN A 388 4.27 17.70 -1.85
CA GLN A 388 5.57 18.32 -1.64
C GLN A 388 5.58 19.19 -0.38
N GLN A 389 4.50 19.96 -0.14
CA GLN A 389 4.39 20.76 1.08
C GLN A 389 4.28 19.88 2.32
N ARG A 390 3.46 18.81 2.27
CA ARG A 390 3.32 17.85 3.36
C ARG A 390 4.65 17.18 3.72
N ALA A 391 5.47 16.81 2.73
CA ALA A 391 6.79 16.24 2.98
C ALA A 391 7.71 17.24 3.71
N LYS A 392 7.69 18.51 3.31
CA LYS A 392 8.44 19.58 3.98
C LYS A 392 7.93 19.83 5.41
N ASP A 393 6.63 19.90 5.59
CA ASP A 393 6.01 20.11 6.92
C ASP A 393 6.32 18.96 7.88
N GLY A 394 6.32 17.71 7.37
CA GLY A 394 6.72 16.53 8.13
C GLY A 394 8.19 16.57 8.55
N ALA A 395 9.08 16.98 7.66
CA ALA A 395 10.49 17.15 7.95
C ALA A 395 10.73 18.30 8.98
N GLU A 396 10.13 19.47 8.74
CA GLU A 396 10.20 20.63 9.64
C GLU A 396 9.64 20.32 11.04
N SER A 397 8.62 19.50 11.12
CA SER A 397 8.02 19.08 12.39
C SER A 397 9.02 18.37 13.32
N ARG A 398 10.05 17.71 12.77
CA ARG A 398 11.09 17.02 13.55
C ARG A 398 12.08 17.99 14.16
N PHE A 399 12.43 19.07 13.43
CA PHE A 399 13.20 20.19 13.96
C PHE A 399 12.40 20.94 15.04
N GLN A 400 11.16 21.29 14.73
CA GLN A 400 10.25 21.95 15.68
C GLN A 400 10.01 21.12 16.95
N GLY A 401 10.00 19.79 16.83
CA GLY A 401 9.94 18.86 17.95
C GLY A 401 11.23 18.74 18.75
N GLY A 402 12.35 19.28 18.27
CA GLY A 402 13.65 19.26 18.92
C GLY A 402 14.33 17.89 18.94
N ILE A 403 13.96 16.97 18.04
CA ILE A 403 14.48 15.58 18.01
C ILE A 403 15.42 15.32 16.83
N HIS A 404 15.56 16.27 15.92
CA HIS A 404 16.46 16.24 14.78
C HIS A 404 17.09 17.61 14.54
N PHE A 405 18.29 17.59 14.03
CA PHE A 405 18.95 18.77 13.45
C PHE A 405 18.36 19.06 12.05
N ARG A 406 18.61 20.26 11.53
CA ARG A 406 18.07 20.66 10.21
C ARG A 406 18.64 19.81 9.09
N SER A 407 19.96 19.58 9.10
CA SER A 407 20.63 18.71 8.13
C SER A 407 20.12 17.27 8.15
N ASP A 408 19.72 16.71 9.32
CA ASP A 408 19.10 15.39 9.37
C ASP A 408 17.87 15.32 8.46
N ASN A 409 17.07 16.39 8.47
CA ASN A 409 15.80 16.48 7.74
C ASN A 409 16.02 16.75 6.26
N GLU A 410 16.92 17.67 5.90
CA GLU A 410 17.25 18.00 4.51
C GLU A 410 17.82 16.79 3.78
N VAL A 411 18.80 16.12 4.39
CA VAL A 411 19.40 14.91 3.84
C VAL A 411 18.39 13.77 3.76
N GLY A 412 17.53 13.62 4.76
CA GLY A 412 16.45 12.63 4.73
C GLY A 412 15.51 12.84 3.55
N LEU A 413 15.01 14.08 3.35
CA LEU A 413 14.13 14.41 2.22
C LEU A 413 14.79 14.09 0.87
N GLU A 414 16.05 14.52 0.69
CA GLU A 414 16.79 14.29 -0.55
C GLU A 414 16.98 12.79 -0.84
N MET A 415 17.36 12.04 0.17
CA MET A 415 17.53 10.58 0.08
C MET A 415 16.22 9.92 -0.31
N GLY A 416 15.10 10.33 0.30
CA GLY A 416 13.77 9.82 -0.02
C GLY A 416 13.36 10.08 -1.47
N ARG A 417 13.64 11.27 -1.99
CA ARG A 417 13.38 11.62 -3.40
C ARG A 417 14.16 10.72 -4.37
N LYS A 418 15.43 10.43 -4.06
CA LYS A 418 16.27 9.52 -4.89
C LYS A 418 15.70 8.10 -4.90
N VAL A 419 15.25 7.58 -3.75
CA VAL A 419 14.58 6.28 -3.65
C VAL A 419 13.31 6.27 -4.50
N ALA A 420 12.45 7.28 -4.36
CA ALA A 420 11.23 7.40 -5.15
C ALA A 420 11.48 7.47 -6.66
N ALA A 421 12.52 8.20 -7.09
CA ALA A 421 12.89 8.31 -8.51
C ALA A 421 13.22 6.95 -9.13
N MET A 422 13.94 6.07 -8.41
CA MET A 422 14.23 4.71 -8.84
C MET A 422 12.95 3.87 -8.98
N ILE A 423 12.06 3.97 -8.01
CA ILE A 423 10.77 3.25 -8.04
C ILE A 423 9.92 3.74 -9.21
N ILE A 424 9.80 5.06 -9.41
CA ILE A 424 9.07 5.65 -10.53
C ILE A 424 9.64 5.16 -11.87
N GLN A 425 10.96 5.14 -12.01
CA GLN A 425 11.60 4.63 -13.23
C GLN A 425 11.25 3.16 -13.50
N LYS A 426 11.21 2.33 -12.44
CA LYS A 426 10.85 0.91 -12.53
C LYS A 426 9.41 0.71 -13.00
N VAL A 427 8.47 1.50 -12.47
CA VAL A 427 7.02 1.31 -12.71
C VAL A 427 6.51 1.97 -13.98
N LYS A 428 7.24 2.92 -14.57
CA LYS A 428 6.88 3.54 -15.87
C LYS A 428 6.69 2.53 -17.00
N ASN A 429 7.32 1.36 -16.91
CA ASN A 429 7.31 0.33 -17.92
C ASN A 429 6.68 -0.98 -17.43
N ASP A 430 5.79 -0.93 -16.46
CA ASP A 430 5.13 -2.12 -15.90
C ASP A 430 3.87 -2.57 -16.69
N GLY A 431 3.50 -1.84 -17.74
CA GLY A 431 2.35 -2.14 -18.60
C GLY A 431 1.06 -1.42 -18.19
N ALA A 432 1.03 -0.74 -17.04
CA ALA A 432 -0.06 0.15 -16.68
C ALA A 432 0.13 1.51 -17.38
N ASP A 433 -0.86 1.93 -18.16
CA ASP A 433 -0.84 3.24 -18.82
C ASP A 433 -1.15 4.35 -17.80
N ASP A 434 -0.11 5.07 -17.35
CA ASP A 434 -0.24 6.14 -16.38
C ASP A 434 -0.91 7.40 -16.96
N GLU A 435 -0.81 7.66 -18.28
CA GLU A 435 -1.47 8.79 -18.93
C GLU A 435 -2.99 8.60 -18.97
N LEU A 436 -3.45 7.40 -19.31
CA LEU A 436 -4.88 7.06 -19.21
C LEU A 436 -5.41 7.23 -17.78
N THR A 437 -4.57 6.94 -16.79
CA THR A 437 -4.90 7.14 -15.39
C THR A 437 -5.10 8.62 -15.09
N VAL A 438 -4.24 9.50 -15.55
CA VAL A 438 -4.34 10.97 -15.37
C VAL A 438 -5.56 11.53 -16.08
N ALA A 439 -5.86 11.10 -17.30
CA ALA A 439 -7.02 11.57 -18.07
C ALA A 439 -8.36 11.17 -17.42
N LYS A 440 -8.47 9.93 -16.93
CA LYS A 440 -9.65 9.46 -16.19
C LYS A 440 -9.85 10.20 -14.86
N ARG A 441 -8.77 10.61 -14.19
CA ARG A 441 -8.79 11.39 -12.95
C ARG A 441 -9.34 12.81 -13.18
N LYS A 442 -8.90 13.49 -14.25
CA LYS A 442 -9.42 14.83 -14.60
C LYS A 442 -10.93 14.79 -14.84
N LYS A 443 -11.45 13.73 -15.43
CA LYS A 443 -12.88 13.57 -15.68
C LYS A 443 -13.70 13.30 -14.40
N ALA A 444 -13.13 12.59 -13.41
CA ALA A 444 -13.79 12.33 -12.13
C ALA A 444 -13.86 13.56 -11.21
N ILE A 445 -12.90 14.50 -11.33
CA ILE A 445 -12.88 15.76 -10.56
C ILE A 445 -13.90 16.78 -11.12
N GLN A 446 -14.30 16.63 -12.39
CA GLN A 446 -15.25 17.54 -13.06
C GLN A 446 -16.72 17.07 -12.94
N GLN A 447 -16.99 15.91 -12.38
CA GLN A 447 -18.32 15.38 -12.05
C GLN A 447 -18.59 15.47 -10.54
#